data_2083a2daa658750127a87683613fe5e4
#
_entry.id   2083a2daa658750127a87683613fe5e4
#
_cell.length_a   1.000
_cell.length_b   1.000
_cell.length_c   1.000
_cell.angle_alpha   90.00
_cell.angle_beta   90.00
_cell.angle_gamma   90.00
#
_symmetry.space_group_name_H-M   'P 1'
#
loop_
_entity.id
_entity.type
_entity.pdbx_description
1 polymer ?
#
loop_
_entity_poly.entity_id
_entity_poly.type
_entity_poly.pdbx_seq_one_letter_code
_entity_poly.pdbx_strand_id
1 'polypeptide(L)'
;MPVYSGNCSMKKFNKIKCFSYVFTVILALGFVLTACEKPVVTLTTPESVNGFKLNTYVQIDSYTSVSKNTLTEALNLCDYYENIFSRTKEDSELSKVNSNQTTSISKEMYELVSAGLEYAALSNGAFDITIGSVSRLWDFTAESPKVPDSGRIAEALTHVDYTRVSVSDNGDGTYSISKPDDVILDLGAVAKGYIADKIKDFLEENGVKRAIINLGGNVLCIGKKTNTDNFGIGVRKPFAANNEVLVALSIDDSSVVSSGNYERYFYADDGTFYHHILNPATGYSYDNDLSDVTILSKDSLTGDCLSTTCFCLGLEDGMKLIESLDGIEAVFVTNEGEIHYSSGAKAYVKS
;
A
#
# COMPACT_ATOMS: atom_id res chain seq x y z
N MET A 1 -91.34 42.67 -5.75
CA MET A 1 -91.42 41.47 -6.50
C MET A 1 -90.17 40.67 -6.25
N PRO A 2 -90.23 39.36 -5.98
CA PRO A 2 -89.43 38.82 -4.90
C PRO A 2 -88.02 38.36 -5.33
N VAL A 3 -87.12 38.56 -4.33
CA VAL A 3 -85.76 38.05 -4.35
C VAL A 3 -85.78 36.58 -3.94
N TYR A 4 -85.14 35.72 -4.73
CA TYR A 4 -84.81 34.35 -4.32
C TYR A 4 -83.36 34.24 -3.97
N SER A 5 -83.10 33.98 -2.69
CA SER A 5 -81.79 33.57 -2.18
C SER A 5 -81.59 32.06 -2.36
N GLY A 6 -80.58 31.64 -3.13
CA GLY A 6 -80.16 30.25 -3.25
C GLY A 6 -78.91 29.98 -2.43
N ASN A 7 -79.07 29.26 -1.33
CA ASN A 7 -77.98 28.75 -0.52
C ASN A 7 -77.29 27.61 -1.22
N CYS A 8 -76.03 27.80 -1.63
CA CYS A 8 -75.16 26.70 -2.15
C CYS A 8 -74.33 26.15 -0.99
N SER A 9 -74.72 25.01 -0.47
CA SER A 9 -74.01 24.26 0.55
C SER A 9 -72.76 23.60 -0.07
N MET A 10 -71.56 24.13 0.21
CA MET A 10 -70.31 23.45 -0.13
C MET A 10 -70.06 22.32 0.85
N LYS A 11 -70.11 21.09 0.32
CA LYS A 11 -69.66 19.88 1.03
C LYS A 11 -68.16 20.00 1.33
N LYS A 12 -67.79 20.04 2.63
CA LYS A 12 -66.43 19.89 3.10
C LYS A 12 -65.89 18.51 2.71
N PHE A 13 -65.07 18.45 1.69
CA PHE A 13 -64.33 17.24 1.33
C PHE A 13 -63.27 17.00 2.42
N ASN A 14 -63.28 15.81 3.01
CA ASN A 14 -62.44 15.34 4.09
C ASN A 14 -60.97 15.28 3.66
N LYS A 15 -60.22 16.37 3.83
CA LYS A 15 -58.75 16.44 3.61
C LYS A 15 -57.97 15.46 4.51
N ILE A 16 -58.59 14.96 5.58
CA ILE A 16 -57.93 14.09 6.58
C ILE A 16 -57.70 12.65 6.03
N LYS A 17 -58.58 12.14 5.16
CA LYS A 17 -58.41 10.79 4.60
C LYS A 17 -57.30 10.70 3.54
N CYS A 18 -57.03 11.75 2.78
CA CYS A 18 -55.96 11.77 1.79
C CYS A 18 -54.57 11.85 2.46
N PHE A 19 -54.45 12.56 3.58
CA PHE A 19 -53.16 12.68 4.29
C PHE A 19 -52.75 11.35 4.94
N SER A 20 -53.71 10.57 5.44
CA SER A 20 -53.44 9.26 6.05
C SER A 20 -52.97 8.20 5.01
N TYR A 21 -53.52 8.22 3.79
CA TYR A 21 -53.08 7.29 2.74
C TYR A 21 -51.71 7.62 2.18
N VAL A 22 -51.34 8.91 2.05
CA VAL A 22 -50.01 9.31 1.58
C VAL A 22 -48.94 8.98 2.63
N PHE A 23 -49.25 9.16 3.93
CA PHE A 23 -48.32 8.80 5.00
C PHE A 23 -48.11 7.30 5.15
N THR A 24 -49.15 6.48 4.92
CA THR A 24 -49.03 5.01 4.95
C THR A 24 -48.25 4.47 3.76
N VAL A 25 -48.38 5.08 2.57
CA VAL A 25 -47.61 4.69 1.38
C VAL A 25 -46.13 5.11 1.52
N ILE A 26 -45.84 6.26 2.11
CA ILE A 26 -44.47 6.69 2.37
C ILE A 26 -43.81 5.81 3.45
N LEU A 27 -44.52 5.40 4.50
CA LEU A 27 -44.02 4.44 5.48
C LEU A 27 -43.77 3.05 4.87
N ALA A 28 -44.64 2.58 3.96
CA ALA A 28 -44.46 1.30 3.27
C ALA A 28 -43.33 1.32 2.24
N LEU A 29 -43.07 2.46 1.56
CA LEU A 29 -41.92 2.62 0.69
C LEU A 29 -40.60 2.79 1.51
N GLY A 30 -40.66 3.35 2.72
CA GLY A 30 -39.50 3.45 3.61
C GLY A 30 -39.04 2.09 4.13
N PHE A 31 -39.91 1.09 4.24
CA PHE A 31 -39.57 -0.25 4.67
C PHE A 31 -39.06 -1.17 3.54
N VAL A 32 -39.22 -0.78 2.27
CA VAL A 32 -38.71 -1.55 1.11
C VAL A 32 -37.31 -1.17 0.73
N LEU A 33 -36.74 -0.08 1.31
CA LEU A 33 -35.35 0.37 1.08
C LEU A 33 -34.37 -0.08 2.18
N THR A 34 -34.79 -0.89 3.16
CA THR A 34 -33.83 -1.72 3.88
C THR A 34 -33.39 -2.82 2.90
N ALA A 35 -32.36 -2.48 2.11
CA ALA A 35 -31.63 -3.47 1.33
C ALA A 35 -31.39 -4.67 2.25
N CYS A 36 -31.86 -5.84 1.85
CA CYS A 36 -31.45 -7.10 2.46
C CYS A 36 -29.91 -7.18 2.26
N GLU A 37 -29.13 -6.62 3.16
CA GLU A 37 -27.74 -6.99 3.25
C GLU A 37 -27.73 -8.50 3.48
N LYS A 38 -27.26 -9.22 2.49
CA LYS A 38 -27.07 -10.67 2.65
C LYS A 38 -26.18 -10.85 3.87
N PRO A 39 -26.54 -11.73 4.81
CA PRO A 39 -25.71 -11.94 5.98
C PRO A 39 -24.29 -12.30 5.52
N VAL A 40 -23.29 -11.54 5.98
CA VAL A 40 -21.88 -11.81 5.68
C VAL A 40 -21.53 -13.15 6.34
N VAL A 41 -21.30 -14.16 5.52
CA VAL A 41 -20.89 -15.49 6.00
C VAL A 41 -19.40 -15.44 6.32
N THR A 42 -19.05 -15.57 7.59
CA THR A 42 -17.66 -15.69 8.04
C THR A 42 -17.23 -17.14 7.92
N LEU A 43 -16.11 -17.35 7.24
CA LEU A 43 -15.50 -18.66 7.05
C LEU A 43 -14.49 -18.96 8.18
N THR A 44 -14.41 -20.20 8.62
CA THR A 44 -13.37 -20.67 9.55
C THR A 44 -12.04 -20.97 8.82
N THR A 45 -12.15 -21.42 7.57
CA THR A 45 -11.03 -21.64 6.65
C THR A 45 -11.21 -20.66 5.48
N PRO A 46 -10.18 -19.90 5.11
CA PRO A 46 -10.32 -18.91 4.05
C PRO A 46 -10.50 -19.55 2.67
N GLU A 47 -11.20 -18.85 1.79
CA GLU A 47 -11.08 -19.01 0.36
C GLU A 47 -9.82 -18.28 -0.11
N SER A 48 -8.95 -18.96 -0.85
CA SER A 48 -7.61 -18.45 -1.16
C SER A 48 -7.33 -18.45 -2.64
N VAL A 49 -6.60 -17.42 -3.09
CA VAL A 49 -5.89 -17.41 -4.38
C VAL A 49 -4.45 -17.00 -4.17
N ASN A 50 -3.58 -17.48 -5.01
CA ASN A 50 -2.16 -17.13 -4.95
C ASN A 50 -1.51 -17.18 -6.34
N GLY A 51 -0.35 -16.57 -6.47
CA GLY A 51 0.45 -16.59 -7.68
C GLY A 51 1.80 -15.91 -7.49
N PHE A 52 2.70 -16.12 -8.43
CA PHE A 52 3.95 -15.35 -8.49
C PHE A 52 3.70 -14.09 -9.33
N LYS A 53 3.71 -12.93 -8.68
CA LYS A 53 3.44 -11.61 -9.24
C LYS A 53 4.40 -10.59 -8.64
N LEU A 54 4.68 -9.49 -9.32
CA LEU A 54 5.52 -8.40 -8.79
C LEU A 54 6.89 -8.91 -8.29
N ASN A 55 7.45 -9.94 -8.94
CA ASN A 55 8.67 -10.66 -8.55
C ASN A 55 8.62 -11.24 -7.12
N THR A 56 7.43 -11.61 -6.63
CA THR A 56 7.26 -12.22 -5.31
C THR A 56 6.07 -13.19 -5.30
N TYR A 57 5.92 -13.94 -4.20
CA TYR A 57 4.73 -14.74 -3.96
C TYR A 57 3.62 -13.86 -3.38
N VAL A 58 2.48 -13.86 -4.05
CA VAL A 58 1.28 -13.12 -3.65
C VAL A 58 0.21 -14.11 -3.21
N GLN A 59 -0.46 -13.81 -2.08
CA GLN A 59 -1.57 -14.59 -1.55
C GLN A 59 -2.67 -13.68 -1.04
N ILE A 60 -3.92 -14.02 -1.37
CA ILE A 60 -5.12 -13.36 -0.87
C ILE A 60 -6.00 -14.43 -0.22
N ASP A 61 -6.26 -14.27 1.07
CA ASP A 61 -7.08 -15.17 1.89
C ASP A 61 -8.33 -14.44 2.36
N SER A 62 -9.50 -14.79 1.83
CA SER A 62 -10.79 -14.22 2.24
C SER A 62 -11.46 -15.12 3.29
N TYR A 63 -11.77 -14.55 4.45
CA TYR A 63 -12.61 -15.14 5.49
C TYR A 63 -14.08 -14.72 5.35
N THR A 64 -14.40 -13.95 4.32
CA THR A 64 -15.77 -13.69 3.85
C THR A 64 -16.03 -14.57 2.65
N SER A 65 -17.18 -15.27 2.61
CA SER A 65 -17.54 -16.04 1.43
C SER A 65 -17.72 -15.12 0.22
N VAL A 66 -16.94 -15.36 -0.81
CA VAL A 66 -16.89 -14.57 -2.05
C VAL A 66 -16.64 -15.51 -3.23
N SER A 67 -16.97 -15.10 -4.44
CA SER A 67 -16.73 -15.95 -5.60
C SER A 67 -15.23 -16.11 -5.86
N LYS A 68 -14.80 -17.29 -6.30
CA LYS A 68 -13.42 -17.51 -6.75
C LYS A 68 -13.01 -16.56 -7.86
N ASN A 69 -13.95 -16.15 -8.72
CA ASN A 69 -13.71 -15.17 -9.78
C ASN A 69 -13.30 -13.82 -9.21
N THR A 70 -14.01 -13.32 -8.19
CA THR A 70 -13.67 -12.07 -7.50
C THR A 70 -12.24 -12.11 -6.92
N LEU A 71 -11.85 -13.20 -6.25
CA LEU A 71 -10.49 -13.35 -5.75
C LEU A 71 -9.46 -13.39 -6.88
N THR A 72 -9.78 -14.05 -8.00
CA THR A 72 -8.89 -14.08 -9.17
C THR A 72 -8.76 -12.70 -9.81
N GLU A 73 -9.84 -11.92 -9.90
CA GLU A 73 -9.81 -10.53 -10.37
C GLU A 73 -8.96 -9.65 -9.44
N ALA A 74 -9.10 -9.80 -8.12
CA ALA A 74 -8.25 -9.12 -7.14
C ALA A 74 -6.76 -9.45 -7.34
N LEU A 75 -6.41 -10.73 -7.57
CA LEU A 75 -5.03 -11.14 -7.87
C LEU A 75 -4.54 -10.54 -9.19
N ASN A 76 -5.40 -10.43 -10.21
CA ASN A 76 -5.04 -9.86 -11.51
C ASN A 76 -4.80 -8.34 -11.47
N LEU A 77 -5.21 -7.64 -10.43
CA LEU A 77 -4.83 -6.24 -10.21
C LEU A 77 -3.29 -6.10 -10.09
N CYS A 78 -2.60 -7.12 -9.59
CA CYS A 78 -1.13 -7.12 -9.61
C CYS A 78 -0.57 -6.96 -11.02
N ASP A 79 -1.12 -7.67 -12.03
CA ASP A 79 -0.68 -7.57 -13.42
C ASP A 79 -1.04 -6.20 -14.03
N TYR A 80 -2.20 -5.68 -13.69
CA TYR A 80 -2.62 -4.34 -14.12
C TYR A 80 -1.64 -3.28 -13.64
N TYR A 81 -1.33 -3.25 -12.35
CA TYR A 81 -0.42 -2.27 -11.76
C TYR A 81 1.05 -2.51 -12.13
N GLU A 82 1.46 -3.76 -12.38
CA GLU A 82 2.79 -4.05 -12.93
C GLU A 82 2.98 -3.43 -14.32
N ASN A 83 1.93 -3.37 -15.17
CA ASN A 83 1.97 -2.66 -16.45
C ASN A 83 2.11 -1.13 -16.29
N ILE A 84 1.79 -0.59 -15.13
CA ILE A 84 1.97 0.83 -14.81
C ILE A 84 3.36 1.05 -14.19
N PHE A 85 3.72 0.33 -13.13
CA PHE A 85 4.81 0.67 -12.21
C PHE A 85 6.11 -0.10 -12.44
N SER A 86 6.14 -1.10 -13.30
CA SER A 86 7.37 -1.88 -13.52
C SER A 86 8.43 -1.08 -14.29
N ARG A 87 9.64 -1.01 -13.75
CA ARG A 87 10.80 -0.44 -14.46
C ARG A 87 11.50 -1.43 -15.40
N THR A 88 11.16 -2.72 -15.30
CA THR A 88 11.79 -3.79 -16.09
C THR A 88 10.91 -4.28 -17.24
N LYS A 89 9.64 -3.97 -17.22
CA LYS A 89 8.68 -4.29 -18.26
C LYS A 89 8.72 -3.19 -19.32
N GLU A 90 9.21 -3.50 -20.51
CA GLU A 90 9.51 -2.52 -21.56
C GLU A 90 8.32 -1.64 -21.93
N ASP A 91 7.11 -2.23 -22.00
CA ASP A 91 5.86 -1.54 -22.36
C ASP A 91 5.14 -0.89 -21.18
N SER A 92 5.68 -0.94 -19.96
CA SER A 92 5.05 -0.31 -18.80
C SER A 92 5.04 1.22 -18.93
N GLU A 93 4.10 1.86 -18.22
CA GLU A 93 4.03 3.31 -18.20
C GLU A 93 5.30 3.92 -17.60
N LEU A 94 5.81 3.37 -16.47
CA LEU A 94 7.05 3.83 -15.86
C LEU A 94 8.26 3.71 -16.81
N SER A 95 8.36 2.64 -17.58
CA SER A 95 9.43 2.48 -18.56
C SER A 95 9.34 3.53 -19.68
N LYS A 96 8.13 3.89 -20.12
CA LYS A 96 7.92 4.97 -21.10
C LYS A 96 8.28 6.34 -20.52
N VAL A 97 7.93 6.61 -19.25
CA VAL A 97 8.35 7.82 -18.53
C VAL A 97 9.87 7.88 -18.40
N ASN A 98 10.49 6.77 -17.97
CA ASN A 98 11.93 6.69 -17.77
C ASN A 98 12.73 6.83 -19.08
N SER A 99 12.18 6.39 -20.21
CA SER A 99 12.77 6.54 -21.54
C SER A 99 12.35 7.83 -22.27
N ASN A 100 11.69 8.77 -21.58
CA ASN A 100 11.25 10.06 -22.09
C ASN A 100 10.29 9.98 -23.29
N GLN A 101 9.54 8.87 -23.42
CA GLN A 101 8.54 8.67 -24.47
C GLN A 101 7.23 9.36 -24.16
N THR A 102 6.95 9.68 -22.89
CA THR A 102 5.74 10.36 -22.46
C THR A 102 5.98 11.22 -21.22
N THR A 103 5.26 12.32 -21.14
CA THR A 103 5.11 13.14 -19.92
C THR A 103 3.66 13.12 -19.43
N SER A 104 2.73 12.53 -20.20
CA SER A 104 1.36 12.27 -19.74
C SER A 104 1.35 10.97 -18.97
N ILE A 105 0.77 10.98 -17.76
CA ILE A 105 0.75 9.85 -16.84
C ILE A 105 -0.68 9.54 -16.38
N SER A 106 -0.89 8.30 -15.96
CA SER A 106 -2.13 7.88 -15.31
C SER A 106 -2.31 8.52 -13.93
N LYS A 107 -3.54 8.49 -13.41
CA LYS A 107 -3.82 8.92 -12.04
C LYS A 107 -3.04 8.10 -11.03
N GLU A 108 -2.96 6.81 -11.26
CA GLU A 108 -2.24 5.86 -10.42
C GLU A 108 -0.74 6.18 -10.35
N MET A 109 -0.12 6.51 -11.49
CA MET A 109 1.28 6.96 -11.54
C MET A 109 1.45 8.29 -10.81
N TYR A 110 0.53 9.24 -11.00
CA TYR A 110 0.54 10.51 -10.28
C TYR A 110 0.48 10.32 -8.77
N GLU A 111 -0.47 9.49 -8.28
CA GLU A 111 -0.63 9.19 -6.86
C GLU A 111 0.64 8.56 -6.27
N LEU A 112 1.20 7.57 -6.94
CA LEU A 112 2.36 6.84 -6.43
C LEU A 112 3.65 7.66 -6.47
N VAL A 113 3.90 8.41 -7.54
CA VAL A 113 5.07 9.31 -7.65
C VAL A 113 4.94 10.44 -6.62
N SER A 114 3.73 11.02 -6.44
CA SER A 114 3.49 12.03 -5.41
C SER A 114 3.87 11.54 -4.03
N ALA A 115 3.41 10.33 -3.64
CA ALA A 115 3.79 9.72 -2.37
C ALA A 115 5.31 9.52 -2.27
N GLY A 116 5.95 8.96 -3.30
CA GLY A 116 7.40 8.76 -3.30
C GLY A 116 8.20 10.07 -3.11
N LEU A 117 7.76 11.16 -3.74
CA LEU A 117 8.39 12.48 -3.57
C LEU A 117 8.14 13.07 -2.18
N GLU A 118 6.96 12.85 -1.59
CA GLU A 118 6.65 13.28 -0.22
C GLU A 118 7.59 12.62 0.79
N TYR A 119 7.79 11.29 0.71
CA TYR A 119 8.69 10.57 1.61
C TYR A 119 10.17 10.86 1.32
N ALA A 120 10.54 11.16 0.07
CA ALA A 120 11.87 11.68 -0.24
C ALA A 120 12.14 13.02 0.46
N ALA A 121 11.17 13.94 0.41
CA ALA A 121 11.26 15.21 1.11
C ALA A 121 11.27 15.03 2.65
N LEU A 122 10.41 14.16 3.19
CA LEU A 122 10.30 13.85 4.61
C LEU A 122 11.62 13.32 5.19
N SER A 123 12.34 12.50 4.42
CA SER A 123 13.64 11.93 4.79
C SER A 123 14.83 12.80 4.41
N ASN A 124 14.60 14.00 3.87
CA ASN A 124 15.65 14.86 3.33
C ASN A 124 16.57 14.14 2.32
N GLY A 125 15.96 13.29 1.46
CA GLY A 125 16.63 12.55 0.41
C GLY A 125 17.31 11.25 0.86
N ALA A 126 17.18 10.83 2.12
CA ALA A 126 17.67 9.52 2.54
C ALA A 126 16.90 8.38 1.81
N PHE A 127 15.60 8.56 1.62
CA PHE A 127 14.80 7.79 0.66
C PHE A 127 14.61 8.64 -0.61
N ASP A 128 14.87 8.07 -1.79
CA ASP A 128 14.73 8.81 -3.05
C ASP A 128 14.29 7.89 -4.19
N ILE A 129 13.12 8.15 -4.76
CA ILE A 129 12.59 7.38 -5.89
C ILE A 129 13.33 7.64 -7.21
N THR A 130 14.22 8.63 -7.29
CA THR A 130 15.07 8.88 -8.46
C THR A 130 16.32 8.02 -8.49
N ILE A 131 16.49 7.11 -7.51
CA ILE A 131 17.61 6.17 -7.38
C ILE A 131 17.76 5.20 -8.57
N GLY A 132 16.82 5.20 -9.52
CA GLY A 132 16.74 4.25 -10.62
C GLY A 132 17.98 4.19 -11.49
N SER A 133 18.72 5.28 -11.66
CA SER A 133 20.00 5.30 -12.39
C SER A 133 21.08 4.45 -11.69
N VAL A 134 21.06 4.41 -10.35
CA VAL A 134 21.96 3.61 -9.52
C VAL A 134 21.44 2.18 -9.40
N SER A 135 20.15 2.00 -9.04
CA SER A 135 19.58 0.68 -8.74
C SER A 135 19.66 -0.29 -9.94
N ARG A 136 19.62 0.22 -11.18
CA ARG A 136 19.80 -0.60 -12.39
C ARG A 136 21.22 -1.14 -12.60
N LEU A 137 22.23 -0.61 -11.90
CA LEU A 137 23.59 -1.11 -11.96
C LEU A 137 23.78 -2.35 -11.09
N TRP A 138 22.94 -2.47 -10.04
CA TRP A 138 22.95 -3.58 -9.10
C TRP A 138 21.97 -4.67 -9.56
N ASP A 139 22.43 -5.92 -9.56
CA ASP A 139 21.58 -7.09 -9.79
C ASP A 139 21.71 -8.07 -8.62
N PHE A 140 20.93 -7.81 -7.57
CA PHE A 140 20.89 -8.64 -6.37
C PHE A 140 20.24 -10.00 -6.59
N THR A 141 19.65 -10.23 -7.75
CA THR A 141 18.96 -11.48 -8.12
C THR A 141 19.73 -12.34 -9.13
N ALA A 142 20.87 -11.84 -9.61
CA ALA A 142 21.73 -12.57 -10.51
C ALA A 142 22.24 -13.88 -9.86
N GLU A 143 22.54 -14.88 -10.67
CA GLU A 143 23.19 -16.12 -10.21
C GLU A 143 24.57 -15.84 -9.55
N SER A 144 25.27 -14.83 -10.02
CA SER A 144 26.54 -14.35 -9.48
C SER A 144 26.54 -12.83 -9.41
N PRO A 145 25.91 -12.24 -8.37
CA PRO A 145 25.83 -10.78 -8.21
C PRO A 145 27.23 -10.19 -8.00
N LYS A 146 27.45 -8.98 -8.50
CA LYS A 146 28.73 -8.28 -8.41
C LYS A 146 28.53 -6.83 -8.01
N VAL A 147 29.53 -6.30 -7.32
CA VAL A 147 29.61 -4.87 -7.05
C VAL A 147 29.86 -4.13 -8.37
N PRO A 148 29.04 -3.14 -8.71
CA PRO A 148 29.23 -2.33 -9.91
C PRO A 148 30.54 -1.52 -9.84
N ASP A 149 31.06 -1.15 -11.03
CA ASP A 149 32.23 -0.26 -11.12
C ASP A 149 31.96 1.08 -10.44
N SER A 150 32.89 1.54 -9.59
CA SER A 150 32.74 2.74 -8.79
C SER A 150 32.58 4.03 -9.61
N GLY A 151 33.22 4.09 -10.81
CA GLY A 151 33.06 5.21 -11.71
C GLY A 151 31.66 5.29 -12.30
N ARG A 152 31.07 4.11 -12.64
CA ARG A 152 29.68 4.03 -13.08
C ARG A 152 28.68 4.40 -12.00
N ILE A 153 28.95 4.01 -10.74
CA ILE A 153 28.14 4.44 -9.58
C ILE A 153 28.20 5.96 -9.42
N ALA A 154 29.41 6.53 -9.43
CA ALA A 154 29.60 7.96 -9.29
C ALA A 154 28.92 8.78 -10.42
N GLU A 155 28.95 8.28 -11.66
CA GLU A 155 28.21 8.88 -12.77
C GLU A 155 26.70 8.79 -12.54
N ALA A 156 26.17 7.62 -12.20
CA ALA A 156 24.74 7.42 -11.96
C ALA A 156 24.19 8.26 -10.81
N LEU A 157 24.97 8.52 -9.77
CA LEU A 157 24.60 9.38 -8.65
C LEU A 157 24.36 10.83 -9.06
N THR A 158 24.99 11.34 -10.14
CA THR A 158 24.72 12.71 -10.64
C THR A 158 23.29 12.91 -11.13
N HIS A 159 22.55 11.82 -11.32
CA HIS A 159 21.16 11.79 -11.79
C HIS A 159 20.14 11.53 -10.67
N VAL A 160 20.59 11.39 -9.42
CA VAL A 160 19.73 11.14 -8.26
C VAL A 160 19.45 12.45 -7.53
N ASP A 161 18.24 12.95 -7.67
CA ASP A 161 17.78 14.18 -7.00
C ASP A 161 16.25 14.31 -7.16
N TYR A 162 15.50 13.95 -6.14
CA TYR A 162 14.03 14.02 -6.14
C TYR A 162 13.50 15.45 -6.35
N THR A 163 14.27 16.48 -6.00
CA THR A 163 13.84 17.89 -6.15
C THR A 163 13.71 18.31 -7.60
N ARG A 164 14.27 17.54 -8.54
CA ARG A 164 14.19 17.76 -9.98
C ARG A 164 12.96 17.14 -10.64
N VAL A 165 12.12 16.44 -9.86
CA VAL A 165 10.92 15.74 -10.36
C VAL A 165 9.68 16.41 -9.79
N SER A 166 8.67 16.58 -10.61
CA SER A 166 7.35 17.05 -10.18
C SER A 166 6.24 16.36 -10.97
N VAL A 167 5.09 16.20 -10.35
CA VAL A 167 3.86 15.72 -10.98
C VAL A 167 2.76 16.75 -10.81
N SER A 168 1.83 16.80 -11.74
CA SER A 168 0.74 17.78 -11.75
C SER A 168 -0.60 17.11 -12.10
N ASP A 169 -1.64 17.45 -11.34
CA ASP A 169 -3.03 17.32 -11.78
C ASP A 169 -3.38 18.57 -12.60
N ASN A 170 -3.70 18.37 -13.87
CA ASN A 170 -3.96 19.47 -14.80
C ASN A 170 -5.37 20.08 -14.65
N GLY A 171 -6.22 19.50 -13.78
CA GLY A 171 -7.56 19.99 -13.46
C GLY A 171 -8.64 19.64 -14.50
N ASP A 172 -8.27 18.92 -15.55
CA ASP A 172 -9.18 18.44 -16.62
C ASP A 172 -9.32 16.92 -16.65
N GLY A 173 -8.85 16.25 -15.59
CA GLY A 173 -8.83 14.80 -15.47
C GLY A 173 -7.58 14.15 -16.09
N THR A 174 -6.60 14.95 -16.52
CA THR A 174 -5.30 14.46 -17.00
C THR A 174 -4.19 14.78 -16.00
N TYR A 175 -3.10 13.99 -16.04
CA TYR A 175 -1.95 14.13 -15.14
C TYR A 175 -0.67 14.16 -15.97
N SER A 176 0.33 14.86 -15.44
CA SER A 176 1.61 15.00 -16.11
C SER A 176 2.78 14.90 -15.12
N ILE A 177 3.94 14.50 -15.65
CA ILE A 177 5.20 14.45 -14.95
C ILE A 177 6.22 15.32 -15.66
N SER A 178 7.03 16.04 -14.88
CA SER A 178 8.20 16.78 -15.33
C SER A 178 9.43 16.25 -14.62
N LYS A 179 10.42 15.80 -15.38
CA LYS A 179 11.71 15.35 -14.90
C LYS A 179 12.78 15.62 -15.97
N PRO A 180 14.05 15.77 -15.61
CA PRO A 180 15.15 15.75 -16.58
C PRO A 180 15.25 14.39 -17.29
N ASP A 181 15.79 14.41 -18.51
CA ASP A 181 15.90 13.21 -19.35
C ASP A 181 16.79 12.12 -18.73
N ASP A 182 17.77 12.51 -17.92
CA ASP A 182 18.76 11.69 -17.25
C ASP A 182 18.28 11.08 -15.91
N VAL A 183 17.18 11.58 -15.35
CA VAL A 183 16.58 11.04 -14.12
C VAL A 183 15.78 9.78 -14.43
N ILE A 184 16.00 8.72 -13.67
CA ILE A 184 15.30 7.44 -13.75
C ILE A 184 14.60 7.13 -12.43
N LEU A 185 13.29 6.93 -12.49
CA LEU A 185 12.48 6.58 -11.34
C LEU A 185 12.53 5.08 -11.07
N ASP A 186 12.58 4.71 -9.79
CA ASP A 186 12.36 3.36 -9.28
C ASP A 186 11.29 3.41 -8.19
N LEU A 187 10.15 2.78 -8.43
CA LEU A 187 8.99 2.77 -7.53
C LEU A 187 8.89 1.46 -6.73
N GLY A 188 9.93 0.62 -6.77
CA GLY A 188 9.92 -0.70 -6.14
C GLY A 188 9.70 -0.70 -4.63
N ALA A 189 10.06 0.39 -3.95
CA ALA A 189 9.92 0.55 -2.50
C ALA A 189 8.55 1.09 -2.05
N VAL A 190 7.64 1.41 -2.99
CA VAL A 190 6.33 2.03 -2.68
C VAL A 190 5.17 1.34 -3.41
N ALA A 191 5.46 0.61 -4.49
CA ALA A 191 4.42 0.08 -5.38
C ALA A 191 3.59 -1.03 -4.72
N LYS A 192 4.20 -1.89 -3.90
CA LYS A 192 3.46 -3.00 -3.27
C LYS A 192 2.41 -2.50 -2.28
N GLY A 193 2.73 -1.48 -1.50
CA GLY A 193 1.80 -0.85 -0.58
C GLY A 193 0.58 -0.28 -1.31
N TYR A 194 0.81 0.50 -2.36
CA TYR A 194 -0.26 1.03 -3.20
C TYR A 194 -1.14 -0.07 -3.79
N ILE A 195 -0.53 -1.11 -4.34
CA ILE A 195 -1.26 -2.24 -4.94
C ILE A 195 -2.09 -2.99 -3.89
N ALA A 196 -1.57 -3.19 -2.67
CA ALA A 196 -2.30 -3.81 -1.58
C ALA A 196 -3.55 -3.01 -1.20
N ASP A 197 -3.44 -1.68 -1.11
CA ASP A 197 -4.58 -0.80 -0.84
C ASP A 197 -5.64 -0.87 -1.95
N LYS A 198 -5.24 -0.88 -3.22
CA LYS A 198 -6.17 -1.03 -4.35
C LYS A 198 -6.85 -2.40 -4.40
N ILE A 199 -6.14 -3.47 -4.01
CA ILE A 199 -6.75 -4.80 -3.84
C ILE A 199 -7.75 -4.79 -2.68
N LYS A 200 -7.44 -4.12 -1.56
CA LYS A 200 -8.38 -3.94 -0.45
C LYS A 200 -9.65 -3.24 -0.91
N ASP A 201 -9.51 -2.08 -1.57
CA ASP A 201 -10.64 -1.30 -2.09
C ASP A 201 -11.55 -2.19 -2.97
N PHE A 202 -10.96 -2.90 -3.94
CA PHE A 202 -11.69 -3.81 -4.81
C PHE A 202 -12.43 -4.91 -4.05
N LEU A 203 -11.78 -5.55 -3.06
CA LEU A 203 -12.37 -6.60 -2.26
C LEU A 203 -13.53 -6.07 -1.39
N GLU A 204 -13.37 -4.89 -0.78
CA GLU A 204 -14.40 -4.25 0.04
C GLU A 204 -15.62 -3.84 -0.80
N GLU A 205 -15.43 -3.30 -2.00
CA GLU A 205 -16.49 -3.00 -2.99
C GLU A 205 -17.26 -4.26 -3.41
N ASN A 206 -16.61 -5.42 -3.43
CA ASN A 206 -17.21 -6.72 -3.71
C ASN A 206 -17.72 -7.44 -2.44
N GLY A 207 -17.87 -6.72 -1.32
CA GLY A 207 -18.52 -7.19 -0.09
C GLY A 207 -17.63 -8.01 0.83
N VAL A 208 -16.32 -8.11 0.58
CA VAL A 208 -15.36 -8.75 1.49
C VAL A 208 -15.20 -7.88 2.73
N LYS A 209 -15.37 -8.47 3.91
CA LYS A 209 -15.26 -7.79 5.22
C LYS A 209 -14.12 -8.33 6.07
N ARG A 210 -13.48 -9.42 5.63
CA ARG A 210 -12.42 -10.11 6.37
C ARG A 210 -11.49 -10.79 5.39
N ALA A 211 -10.26 -10.31 5.31
CA ALA A 211 -9.24 -10.90 4.44
C ALA A 211 -7.81 -10.59 4.93
N ILE A 212 -6.86 -11.36 4.44
CA ILE A 212 -5.44 -11.05 4.45
C ILE A 212 -4.98 -10.95 3.00
N ILE A 213 -4.32 -9.85 2.67
CA ILE A 213 -3.62 -9.61 1.41
C ILE A 213 -2.13 -9.64 1.74
N ASN A 214 -1.36 -10.53 1.11
CA ASN A 214 0.08 -10.64 1.32
C ASN A 214 0.82 -10.52 -0.01
N LEU A 215 1.56 -9.46 -0.18
CA LEU A 215 2.38 -9.16 -1.36
C LEU A 215 3.87 -9.31 -1.02
N GLY A 216 4.32 -10.56 -0.77
CA GLY A 216 5.73 -10.84 -0.48
C GLY A 216 6.25 -10.21 0.82
N GLY A 217 5.46 -10.30 1.90
CA GLY A 217 5.79 -9.74 3.21
C GLY A 217 5.17 -8.38 3.49
N ASN A 218 4.66 -7.67 2.48
CA ASN A 218 3.75 -6.55 2.67
C ASN A 218 2.36 -7.13 2.94
N VAL A 219 1.88 -7.03 4.19
CA VAL A 219 0.62 -7.67 4.64
C VAL A 219 -0.40 -6.60 4.98
N LEU A 220 -1.60 -6.71 4.40
CA LEU A 220 -2.74 -5.85 4.69
C LEU A 220 -3.93 -6.70 5.13
N CYS A 221 -4.52 -6.37 6.27
CA CYS A 221 -5.71 -7.03 6.82
C CYS A 221 -6.96 -6.20 6.56
N ILE A 222 -8.05 -6.83 6.13
CA ILE A 222 -9.38 -6.26 6.07
C ILE A 222 -10.17 -6.75 7.29
N GLY A 223 -10.59 -5.83 8.15
CA GLY A 223 -11.34 -6.13 9.37
C GLY A 223 -10.64 -7.09 10.31
N LYS A 224 -11.42 -7.87 11.08
CA LYS A 224 -10.93 -8.88 12.04
C LYS A 224 -11.09 -10.28 11.49
N LYS A 225 -10.28 -11.22 11.98
CA LYS A 225 -10.39 -12.64 11.61
C LYS A 225 -11.77 -13.23 11.97
N THR A 226 -12.25 -12.90 13.17
CA THR A 226 -13.61 -13.26 13.65
C THR A 226 -14.27 -12.02 14.26
N ASN A 227 -15.45 -12.15 14.86
CA ASN A 227 -16.09 -11.05 15.58
C ASN A 227 -15.28 -10.61 16.82
N THR A 228 -14.46 -11.50 17.38
CA THR A 228 -13.68 -11.29 18.61
C THR A 228 -12.18 -11.26 18.38
N ASP A 229 -11.69 -12.01 17.39
CA ASP A 229 -10.25 -12.26 17.22
C ASP A 229 -9.66 -11.46 16.08
N ASN A 230 -8.53 -10.86 16.33
CA ASN A 230 -7.69 -10.23 15.32
C ASN A 230 -6.90 -11.27 14.50
N PHE A 231 -6.33 -10.84 13.39
CA PHE A 231 -5.36 -11.66 12.65
C PHE A 231 -4.03 -11.74 13.41
N GLY A 232 -3.37 -12.89 13.35
CA GLY A 232 -2.02 -13.06 13.85
C GLY A 232 -1.04 -12.90 12.68
N ILE A 233 -0.24 -11.84 12.67
CA ILE A 233 0.76 -11.58 11.64
C ILE A 233 2.15 -11.73 12.27
N GLY A 234 3.02 -12.54 11.65
CA GLY A 234 4.38 -12.75 12.10
C GLY A 234 5.36 -11.82 11.42
N VAL A 235 6.15 -11.08 12.20
CA VAL A 235 7.38 -10.43 11.72
C VAL A 235 8.44 -11.52 11.62
N ARG A 236 9.04 -11.66 10.43
CA ARG A 236 10.05 -12.70 10.19
C ARG A 236 11.36 -12.34 10.86
N LYS A 237 12.04 -13.34 11.41
CA LYS A 237 13.39 -13.17 11.95
C LYS A 237 14.37 -12.98 10.80
N PRO A 238 15.14 -11.87 10.78
CA PRO A 238 16.17 -11.62 9.78
C PRO A 238 17.15 -12.80 9.65
N PHE A 239 17.54 -13.13 8.41
CA PHE A 239 18.50 -14.19 8.08
C PHE A 239 18.14 -15.62 8.56
N ALA A 240 16.95 -15.85 9.11
CA ALA A 240 16.55 -17.20 9.52
C ALA A 240 16.34 -18.11 8.29
N ALA A 241 16.85 -19.33 8.39
CA ALA A 241 16.75 -20.32 7.29
C ALA A 241 15.33 -20.78 7.01
N ASN A 242 14.45 -20.73 8.00
CA ASN A 242 13.04 -21.06 7.93
C ASN A 242 12.24 -19.79 8.21
N ASN A 243 10.95 -19.77 7.92
CA ASN A 243 10.04 -18.65 8.25
C ASN A 243 9.84 -18.53 9.78
N GLU A 244 10.93 -18.43 10.53
CA GLU A 244 10.92 -18.24 11.97
C GLU A 244 10.34 -16.87 12.29
N VAL A 245 9.33 -16.85 13.16
CA VAL A 245 8.68 -15.61 13.59
C VAL A 245 9.46 -15.03 14.77
N LEU A 246 9.89 -13.79 14.64
CA LEU A 246 10.56 -13.03 15.70
C LEU A 246 9.54 -12.40 16.65
N VAL A 247 8.54 -11.74 16.07
CA VAL A 247 7.45 -11.09 16.81
C VAL A 247 6.12 -11.47 16.16
N ALA A 248 5.13 -11.88 16.94
CA ALA A 248 3.76 -12.09 16.47
C ALA A 248 2.90 -10.88 16.85
N LEU A 249 2.22 -10.31 15.86
CA LEU A 249 1.37 -9.14 16.02
C LEU A 249 -0.11 -9.52 15.90
N SER A 250 -0.95 -8.83 16.67
CA SER A 250 -2.42 -8.97 16.69
C SER A 250 -3.02 -7.78 15.91
N ILE A 251 -3.46 -8.01 14.67
CA ILE A 251 -3.80 -6.96 13.71
C ILE A 251 -5.27 -7.03 13.33
N ASP A 252 -5.91 -5.86 13.27
CA ASP A 252 -7.23 -5.66 12.68
C ASP A 252 -7.21 -4.47 11.73
N ASP A 253 -7.83 -4.64 10.56
CA ASP A 253 -8.05 -3.60 9.55
C ASP A 253 -6.87 -2.63 9.36
N SER A 254 -5.66 -3.18 9.32
CA SER A 254 -4.39 -2.43 9.26
C SER A 254 -3.35 -3.22 8.48
N SER A 255 -2.28 -2.54 8.11
CA SER A 255 -1.13 -3.12 7.41
C SER A 255 0.04 -3.40 8.35
N VAL A 256 0.85 -4.37 7.96
CA VAL A 256 2.15 -4.71 8.54
C VAL A 256 3.13 -4.85 7.40
N VAL A 257 4.04 -3.91 7.26
CA VAL A 257 4.97 -3.85 6.14
C VAL A 257 6.40 -3.81 6.65
N SER A 258 7.22 -4.73 6.16
CA SER A 258 8.63 -4.85 6.54
C SER A 258 9.56 -4.49 5.39
N SER A 259 10.63 -3.77 5.71
CA SER A 259 11.79 -3.55 4.86
C SER A 259 13.04 -4.03 5.59
N GLY A 260 13.79 -4.96 4.97
CA GLY A 260 14.95 -5.55 5.60
C GLY A 260 16.08 -5.87 4.62
N ASN A 261 17.32 -5.81 5.13
CA ASN A 261 18.53 -6.05 4.34
C ASN A 261 18.74 -7.53 3.96
N TYR A 262 17.97 -8.44 4.55
CA TYR A 262 18.05 -9.90 4.35
C TYR A 262 17.18 -10.42 3.21
N GLU A 263 16.37 -9.59 2.56
CA GLU A 263 15.47 -10.01 1.48
C GLU A 263 16.22 -10.27 0.17
N ARG A 264 17.13 -9.36 -0.21
CA ARG A 264 17.97 -9.48 -1.40
C ARG A 264 19.36 -8.94 -1.08
N TYR A 265 20.33 -9.83 -0.97
CA TYR A 265 21.69 -9.48 -0.58
C TYR A 265 22.71 -10.46 -1.16
N PHE A 266 23.96 -10.08 -1.12
CA PHE A 266 25.11 -10.96 -1.38
C PHE A 266 26.33 -10.50 -0.60
N TYR A 267 27.32 -11.39 -0.51
CA TYR A 267 28.66 -11.06 -0.02
C TYR A 267 29.60 -10.98 -1.22
N ALA A 268 30.37 -9.88 -1.31
CA ALA A 268 31.42 -9.73 -2.31
C ALA A 268 32.63 -10.66 -1.99
N ASP A 269 33.57 -10.78 -2.92
CA ASP A 269 34.76 -11.66 -2.77
C ASP A 269 35.63 -11.29 -1.56
N ASP A 270 35.60 -10.04 -1.13
CA ASP A 270 36.31 -9.52 0.05
C ASP A 270 35.52 -9.70 1.36
N GLY A 271 34.32 -10.29 1.31
CA GLY A 271 33.43 -10.49 2.45
C GLY A 271 32.51 -9.32 2.75
N THR A 272 32.55 -8.22 1.98
CA THR A 272 31.67 -7.07 2.20
C THR A 272 30.22 -7.46 1.89
N PHE A 273 29.30 -7.10 2.80
CA PHE A 273 27.88 -7.34 2.69
C PHE A 273 27.18 -6.23 1.88
N TYR A 274 26.43 -6.60 0.86
CA TYR A 274 25.61 -5.68 0.06
C TYR A 274 24.17 -6.15 -0.02
N HIS A 275 23.23 -5.22 0.06
CA HIS A 275 21.79 -5.46 -0.03
C HIS A 275 21.08 -4.39 -0.86
N HIS A 276 19.83 -4.65 -1.22
CA HIS A 276 19.09 -3.88 -2.22
C HIS A 276 18.58 -2.50 -1.77
N ILE A 277 18.65 -2.16 -0.49
CA ILE A 277 18.27 -0.82 0.00
C ILE A 277 19.49 0.07 -0.14
N LEU A 278 19.49 0.87 -1.23
CA LEU A 278 20.64 1.67 -1.64
C LEU A 278 20.57 3.08 -1.06
N ASN A 279 21.74 3.62 -0.70
CA ASN A 279 21.89 4.97 -0.21
C ASN A 279 22.05 5.96 -1.38
N PRO A 280 21.11 6.92 -1.57
CA PRO A 280 21.17 7.91 -2.65
C PRO A 280 22.40 8.82 -2.63
N ALA A 281 23.06 8.96 -1.48
CA ALA A 281 24.28 9.78 -1.36
C ALA A 281 25.54 9.05 -1.82
N THR A 282 25.57 7.71 -1.70
CA THR A 282 26.79 6.92 -1.99
C THR A 282 26.62 5.95 -3.16
N GLY A 283 25.39 5.54 -3.48
CA GLY A 283 25.07 4.54 -4.48
C GLY A 283 25.36 3.09 -4.07
N TYR A 284 25.78 2.86 -2.83
CA TYR A 284 25.96 1.55 -2.21
C TYR A 284 24.81 1.23 -1.26
N SER A 285 24.77 -0.01 -0.77
CA SER A 285 23.81 -0.38 0.28
C SER A 285 23.98 0.49 1.51
N TYR A 286 22.88 0.76 2.22
CA TYR A 286 22.97 1.41 3.52
C TYR A 286 23.83 0.57 4.47
N ASP A 287 24.79 1.23 5.13
CA ASP A 287 25.60 0.66 6.21
C ASP A 287 25.12 1.31 7.51
N ASN A 288 24.13 0.72 8.13
CA ASN A 288 23.56 1.14 9.40
C ASN A 288 23.35 -0.08 10.32
N ASP A 289 22.85 0.16 11.52
CA ASP A 289 22.66 -0.84 12.56
C ASP A 289 21.39 -1.67 12.44
N LEU A 290 20.61 -1.52 11.34
CA LEU A 290 19.31 -2.17 11.17
C LEU A 290 19.37 -3.38 10.24
N SER A 291 18.68 -4.44 10.62
CA SER A 291 18.36 -5.58 9.76
C SER A 291 16.93 -5.58 9.26
N ASP A 292 15.97 -5.02 10.03
CA ASP A 292 14.56 -4.92 9.66
C ASP A 292 13.88 -3.69 10.27
N VAL A 293 12.96 -3.12 9.53
CA VAL A 293 11.96 -2.16 10.03
C VAL A 293 10.58 -2.61 9.59
N THR A 294 9.72 -2.89 10.55
CA THR A 294 8.32 -3.24 10.34
C THR A 294 7.43 -2.11 10.79
N ILE A 295 6.58 -1.61 9.87
CA ILE A 295 5.61 -0.54 10.13
C ILE A 295 4.20 -1.12 10.27
N LEU A 296 3.47 -0.62 11.26
CA LEU A 296 2.04 -0.82 11.45
C LEU A 296 1.33 0.48 11.09
N SER A 297 0.45 0.44 10.11
CA SER A 297 -0.28 1.61 9.61
C SER A 297 -1.69 1.23 9.14
N LYS A 298 -2.55 2.22 8.95
CA LYS A 298 -3.93 1.98 8.48
C LYS A 298 -3.95 1.53 7.02
N ASP A 299 -3.15 2.15 6.18
CA ASP A 299 -2.99 1.84 4.77
C ASP A 299 -1.60 1.27 4.49
N SER A 300 -1.50 0.49 3.43
CA SER A 300 -0.28 -0.24 3.11
C SER A 300 0.74 0.62 2.37
N LEU A 301 0.31 1.64 1.63
CA LEU A 301 1.21 2.58 0.96
C LEU A 301 2.06 3.34 1.98
N THR A 302 1.44 3.88 3.02
CA THR A 302 2.13 4.54 4.15
C THR A 302 3.13 3.58 4.80
N GLY A 303 2.73 2.32 5.04
CA GLY A 303 3.60 1.29 5.60
C GLY A 303 4.83 0.98 4.72
N ASP A 304 4.63 0.82 3.41
CA ASP A 304 5.70 0.51 2.43
C ASP A 304 6.70 1.68 2.33
N CYS A 305 6.20 2.91 2.22
CA CYS A 305 7.02 4.12 2.20
C CYS A 305 7.83 4.29 3.50
N LEU A 306 7.16 4.19 4.66
CA LEU A 306 7.82 4.43 5.96
C LEU A 306 8.80 3.32 6.33
N SER A 307 8.53 2.05 6.01
CA SER A 307 9.44 0.97 6.35
C SER A 307 10.82 1.15 5.69
N THR A 308 10.82 1.53 4.39
CA THR A 308 12.06 1.83 3.67
C THR A 308 12.68 3.14 4.14
N THR A 309 11.88 4.18 4.34
CA THR A 309 12.36 5.50 4.83
C THR A 309 13.03 5.38 6.19
N CYS A 310 12.39 4.70 7.15
CA CYS A 310 12.95 4.50 8.49
C CYS A 310 14.20 3.61 8.47
N PHE A 311 14.24 2.60 7.59
CA PHE A 311 15.45 1.82 7.39
C PHE A 311 16.61 2.71 6.90
N CYS A 312 16.35 3.60 5.94
CA CYS A 312 17.36 4.54 5.42
C CYS A 312 17.84 5.55 6.47
N LEU A 313 16.95 6.00 7.35
CA LEU A 313 17.27 6.94 8.43
C LEU A 313 18.06 6.30 9.60
N GLY A 314 18.01 4.97 9.74
CA GLY A 314 18.57 4.25 10.88
C GLY A 314 17.66 4.29 12.12
N LEU A 315 18.07 3.62 13.20
CA LEU A 315 17.23 3.42 14.39
C LEU A 315 16.81 4.73 15.07
N GLU A 316 17.75 5.63 15.32
CA GLU A 316 17.47 6.83 16.12
C GLU A 316 16.54 7.80 15.40
N ASP A 317 16.86 8.17 14.17
CA ASP A 317 16.07 9.15 13.42
C ASP A 317 14.79 8.52 12.84
N GLY A 318 14.81 7.24 12.47
CA GLY A 318 13.61 6.49 12.10
C GLY A 318 12.61 6.39 13.25
N MET A 319 13.07 6.11 14.47
CA MET A 319 12.21 6.09 15.66
C MET A 319 11.62 7.48 15.96
N LYS A 320 12.44 8.55 15.89
CA LYS A 320 11.95 9.93 16.05
C LYS A 320 10.86 10.27 15.03
N LEU A 321 11.03 9.86 13.78
CA LEU A 321 10.05 10.07 12.76
C LEU A 321 8.74 9.36 13.12
N ILE A 322 8.77 8.08 13.46
CA ILE A 322 7.57 7.31 13.83
C ILE A 322 6.85 7.93 15.02
N GLU A 323 7.58 8.30 16.09
CA GLU A 323 6.99 8.92 17.28
C GLU A 323 6.35 10.32 17.00
N SER A 324 6.66 10.93 15.86
CA SER A 324 6.05 12.19 15.42
C SER A 324 4.77 12.02 14.60
N LEU A 325 4.42 10.78 14.21
CA LEU A 325 3.28 10.47 13.34
C LEU A 325 2.14 9.83 14.13
N ASP A 326 0.93 10.36 13.97
CA ASP A 326 -0.26 9.81 14.63
C ASP A 326 -0.72 8.50 13.96
N GLY A 327 -0.99 7.47 14.76
CA GLY A 327 -1.57 6.21 14.28
C GLY A 327 -0.59 5.30 13.54
N ILE A 328 0.70 5.59 13.58
CA ILE A 328 1.77 4.78 13.01
C ILE A 328 2.60 4.20 14.14
N GLU A 329 2.89 2.90 14.05
CA GLU A 329 3.76 2.22 15.00
C GLU A 329 4.85 1.44 14.26
N ALA A 330 5.95 1.16 14.95
CA ALA A 330 7.06 0.44 14.35
C ALA A 330 7.74 -0.56 15.27
N VAL A 331 8.31 -1.58 14.64
CA VAL A 331 9.24 -2.53 15.26
C VAL A 331 10.54 -2.45 14.45
N PHE A 332 11.64 -2.09 15.10
CA PHE A 332 12.97 -2.08 14.51
C PHE A 332 13.76 -3.27 15.05
N VAL A 333 14.54 -3.91 14.18
CA VAL A 333 15.44 -5.00 14.55
C VAL A 333 16.86 -4.63 14.15
N THR A 334 17.78 -4.65 15.11
CA THR A 334 19.20 -4.35 14.83
C THR A 334 19.93 -5.54 14.21
N ASN A 335 21.12 -5.31 13.71
CA ASN A 335 22.00 -6.37 13.17
C ASN A 335 22.41 -7.39 14.24
N GLU A 336 22.41 -7.01 15.53
CA GLU A 336 22.63 -7.89 16.69
C GLU A 336 21.36 -8.67 17.08
N GLY A 337 20.21 -8.37 16.47
CA GLY A 337 18.92 -8.99 16.77
C GLY A 337 18.18 -8.38 17.95
N GLU A 338 18.56 -7.19 18.40
CA GLU A 338 17.81 -6.44 19.41
C GLU A 338 16.53 -5.87 18.80
N ILE A 339 15.44 -5.89 19.57
CA ILE A 339 14.12 -5.43 19.11
C ILE A 339 13.76 -4.13 19.82
N HIS A 340 13.53 -3.07 19.05
CA HIS A 340 13.09 -1.77 19.53
C HIS A 340 11.66 -1.49 19.04
N TYR A 341 10.79 -1.06 19.95
CA TYR A 341 9.39 -0.78 19.68
C TYR A 341 9.11 0.71 19.81
N SER A 342 8.33 1.28 18.90
CA SER A 342 7.72 2.58 19.15
C SER A 342 6.77 2.51 20.36
N SER A 343 6.38 3.67 20.88
CA SER A 343 5.68 3.80 22.17
C SER A 343 4.37 2.99 22.24
N GLY A 344 3.62 2.87 21.13
CA GLY A 344 2.38 2.13 21.06
C GLY A 344 2.50 0.72 20.47
N ALA A 345 3.62 0.35 19.84
CA ALA A 345 3.77 -0.92 19.12
C ALA A 345 3.57 -2.16 19.99
N LYS A 346 3.97 -2.10 21.26
CA LYS A 346 3.81 -3.22 22.22
C LYS A 346 2.36 -3.61 22.45
N ALA A 347 1.40 -2.72 22.24
CA ALA A 347 -0.02 -3.03 22.36
C ALA A 347 -0.50 -4.04 21.29
N TYR A 348 0.21 -4.15 20.19
CA TYR A 348 -0.07 -5.08 19.10
C TYR A 348 0.65 -6.43 19.26
N VAL A 349 1.62 -6.56 20.18
CA VAL A 349 2.36 -7.81 20.35
C VAL A 349 1.43 -8.87 20.96
N LYS A 350 1.35 -10.00 20.27
CA LYS A 350 0.53 -11.13 20.71
C LYS A 350 1.24 -11.87 21.85
N SER A 351 0.56 -11.96 22.96
CA SER A 351 1.01 -12.72 24.16
C SER A 351 0.97 -14.23 23.94
#